data_788639a48046fecdcd77d9cae871908e
#
_entry.id   788639a48046fecdcd77d9cae871908e
#
_cell.length_a   1.000
_cell.length_b   1.000
_cell.length_c   1.000
_cell.angle_alpha   90.00
_cell.angle_beta   90.00
_cell.angle_gamma   90.00
#
_symmetry.space_group_name_H-M   'P 1'
#
loop_
_entity.id
_entity.type
_entity.pdbx_description
1 polymer ?
#
loop_
_entity_poly.entity_id
_entity_poly.type
_entity_poly.pdbx_seq_one_letter_code
_entity_poly.pdbx_strand_id
1 'polypeptide(L)'
;MGFAKAMHLITKTKILAILAFAIIFSMYQETPAQKKGSKKTKTPVVEAKPVLPEIGYKVSMSKPWTHLLEVEMRLTWAQMPEKAELKMPVWTPGSYLVREFARHVQDFAVRDGAGASLGWRKINKNTWQVDSKGAKELVATYLVYANELTVRTNELNDEHAFWNNAALLMFPKDQLKVPSTVAVEPYTGWKIATGLPKAEGKTNTFKAENYDILYDSPFEVGNFTEIPFTVQGKSHRYVIEGEGNYDPKKVAEDTTRIVEEAYKVFGELPYTDYTFILNLKGGGGLEHLNSTALQSSRFSFKPETRYKGFLGLVAHEYFHLWNVKRIRPDALGPFDYENENYTKLLWVAEGGTAYYEGVLLRRAGLITDKEYLETKANGIEALMSRPGRLETSLEEASFDAWIKYYRPDENALNNQISYYDKGELVNMMLDITIRTASNGAKSLDDVLRYLYEEHYKKGKNYTPQDYQKTAEMMAGKSLEDFFSKYVRGTDDIDVDSIVKGIGLHLTAKPRDAGKGYIGADLTEQNGVLSIRFIPAGTPAYEQGLNTGDQIVAVDGYRTNQTFLQGYIGERKPGDKVKFTIFRFDKLREVEFTLGADKRIDYGFEMAADATDDQKRLYKDYLRADLK
;
A
#
# COMPACT_ATOMS: atom_id res chain seq x y z
N MET A 1 37.63 -10.87 42.51
CA MET A 1 38.68 -11.76 41.99
C MET A 1 38.08 -13.14 41.67
N GLY A 2 37.36 -13.32 40.59
CA GLY A 2 36.64 -14.57 40.31
C GLY A 2 36.11 -14.73 38.86
N PHE A 3 36.34 -13.79 37.95
CA PHE A 3 35.78 -13.86 36.59
C PHE A 3 36.84 -13.97 35.47
N ALA A 4 38.11 -13.98 35.77
CA ALA A 4 39.19 -13.98 34.75
C ALA A 4 39.81 -15.37 34.47
N LYS A 5 39.38 -16.44 35.15
CA LYS A 5 39.94 -17.80 34.96
C LYS A 5 39.10 -18.76 34.11
N ALA A 6 37.84 -18.38 33.77
CA ALA A 6 36.94 -19.25 32.98
C ALA A 6 37.07 -19.05 31.45
N MET A 7 37.66 -17.96 30.99
CA MET A 7 37.73 -17.62 29.54
C MET A 7 38.98 -18.18 28.84
N HIS A 8 39.93 -18.76 29.55
CA HIS A 8 41.19 -19.28 28.96
C HIS A 8 41.18 -20.79 28.66
N LEU A 9 40.13 -21.50 29.13
CA LEU A 9 40.01 -22.95 28.90
C LEU A 9 39.17 -23.34 27.70
N ILE A 10 38.35 -22.41 27.15
CA ILE A 10 37.46 -22.68 26.01
C ILE A 10 38.15 -22.46 24.66
N THR A 11 39.24 -21.69 24.62
CA THR A 11 39.96 -21.36 23.37
C THR A 11 40.98 -22.43 22.95
N LYS A 12 41.41 -23.31 23.85
CA LYS A 12 42.38 -24.40 23.54
C LYS A 12 41.73 -25.67 22.99
N THR A 13 40.44 -25.89 23.27
CA THR A 13 39.74 -27.12 22.83
C THR A 13 39.18 -27.00 21.38
N LYS A 14 39.04 -25.80 20.84
CA LYS A 14 38.57 -25.61 19.45
C LYS A 14 39.68 -25.65 18.39
N ILE A 15 40.93 -25.52 18.77
CA ILE A 15 42.07 -25.56 17.82
C ILE A 15 42.54 -27.00 17.58
N LEU A 16 42.33 -27.95 18.53
CA LEU A 16 42.68 -29.34 18.32
C LEU A 16 41.68 -30.14 17.46
N ALA A 17 40.44 -29.68 17.31
CA ALA A 17 39.43 -30.35 16.47
C ALA A 17 39.56 -30.04 14.97
N ILE A 18 40.23 -28.96 14.59
CA ILE A 18 40.41 -28.54 13.17
C ILE A 18 41.67 -29.20 12.56
N LEU A 19 42.65 -29.60 13.36
CA LEU A 19 43.85 -30.29 12.89
C LEU A 19 43.67 -31.81 12.70
N ALA A 20 42.65 -32.41 13.30
CA ALA A 20 42.36 -33.85 13.14
C ALA A 20 41.56 -34.19 11.87
N PHE A 21 40.90 -33.18 11.23
CA PHE A 21 40.11 -33.40 9.99
C PHE A 21 40.93 -33.22 8.71
N ALA A 22 42.13 -32.68 8.76
CA ALA A 22 43.01 -32.45 7.61
C ALA A 22 43.99 -33.62 7.32
N ILE A 23 44.09 -34.63 8.19
CA ILE A 23 45.05 -35.74 8.03
C ILE A 23 44.42 -37.02 7.47
N ILE A 24 43.09 -37.11 7.39
CA ILE A 24 42.38 -38.31 6.89
C ILE A 24 42.09 -38.25 5.38
N PHE A 25 42.40 -37.15 4.66
CA PHE A 25 42.09 -37.00 3.22
C PHE A 25 43.29 -37.22 2.28
N SER A 26 44.44 -37.75 2.78
CA SER A 26 45.66 -37.88 1.98
C SER A 26 46.21 -39.31 1.80
N MET A 27 45.43 -40.35 1.97
CA MET A 27 45.86 -41.71 1.65
C MET A 27 44.75 -42.55 1.05
N TYR A 28 44.41 -42.28 -0.23
CA TYR A 28 43.86 -43.30 -1.13
C TYR A 28 44.10 -42.83 -2.59
N GLN A 29 45.29 -43.17 -3.10
CA GLN A 29 45.49 -43.27 -4.55
C GLN A 29 45.43 -44.74 -4.91
N GLU A 30 44.36 -45.14 -5.60
CA GLU A 30 44.27 -46.44 -6.25
C GLU A 30 44.60 -46.30 -7.74
N THR A 31 45.48 -47.15 -8.18
CA THR A 31 45.93 -47.38 -9.54
C THR A 31 44.78 -47.87 -10.47
N PRO A 32 44.75 -47.50 -11.77
CA PRO A 32 43.66 -47.88 -12.65
C PRO A 32 43.78 -49.30 -13.18
N ALA A 33 42.84 -50.20 -12.80
CA ALA A 33 42.65 -51.45 -13.48
C ALA A 33 41.68 -51.28 -14.68
N GLN A 34 42.14 -51.51 -15.87
CA GLN A 34 41.34 -51.61 -17.05
C GLN A 34 40.27 -52.75 -16.96
N LYS A 35 39.01 -52.41 -16.87
CA LYS A 35 37.90 -53.35 -17.21
C LYS A 35 37.12 -52.83 -18.38
N LYS A 36 37.11 -53.61 -19.48
CA LYS A 36 36.19 -53.51 -20.60
C LYS A 36 34.77 -53.73 -20.03
N GLY A 37 33.97 -52.69 -20.00
CA GLY A 37 32.57 -52.74 -19.56
C GLY A 37 31.66 -52.12 -20.60
N SER A 38 30.70 -52.89 -21.09
CA SER A 38 29.67 -52.56 -22.09
C SER A 38 29.01 -51.20 -21.84
N LYS A 39 28.90 -50.39 -22.88
CA LYS A 39 28.05 -49.19 -22.89
C LYS A 39 26.57 -49.59 -22.70
N LYS A 40 26.08 -49.53 -21.47
CA LYS A 40 24.64 -49.39 -21.25
C LYS A 40 24.26 -47.96 -21.57
N THR A 41 23.61 -47.73 -22.67
CA THR A 41 22.90 -46.51 -23.02
C THR A 41 21.89 -46.23 -21.89
N LYS A 42 22.15 -45.25 -21.04
CA LYS A 42 21.13 -44.71 -20.16
C LYS A 42 20.11 -43.99 -21.03
N THR A 43 18.95 -44.60 -21.22
CA THR A 43 17.76 -43.92 -21.72
C THR A 43 17.55 -42.68 -20.81
N PRO A 44 17.41 -41.45 -21.36
CA PRO A 44 17.08 -40.31 -20.55
C PRO A 44 15.73 -40.61 -19.85
N VAL A 45 15.73 -40.63 -18.54
CA VAL A 45 14.49 -40.62 -17.75
C VAL A 45 13.87 -39.28 -18.07
N VAL A 46 12.86 -39.28 -18.94
CA VAL A 46 11.98 -38.12 -19.13
C VAL A 46 11.25 -38.00 -17.78
N GLU A 47 11.66 -37.05 -16.93
CA GLU A 47 10.87 -36.71 -15.75
C GLU A 47 9.46 -36.36 -16.26
N ALA A 48 8.49 -37.14 -15.90
CA ALA A 48 7.10 -36.87 -16.22
C ALA A 48 6.77 -35.51 -15.58
N LYS A 49 6.30 -34.55 -16.39
CA LYS A 49 5.85 -33.27 -15.87
C LYS A 49 4.83 -33.52 -14.74
N PRO A 50 4.93 -32.87 -13.60
CA PRO A 50 3.97 -33.07 -12.52
C PRO A 50 2.56 -32.77 -13.05
N VAL A 51 1.62 -33.67 -12.77
CA VAL A 51 0.22 -33.49 -13.13
C VAL A 51 -0.35 -32.45 -12.19
N LEU A 52 -0.59 -31.25 -12.73
CA LEU A 52 -1.18 -30.13 -11.97
C LEU A 52 -2.67 -30.40 -11.72
N PRO A 53 -3.23 -29.89 -10.60
CA PRO A 53 -4.67 -29.94 -10.39
C PRO A 53 -5.41 -29.00 -11.37
N GLU A 54 -6.67 -29.33 -11.63
CA GLU A 54 -7.63 -28.43 -12.27
C GLU A 54 -8.47 -27.77 -11.17
N ILE A 55 -8.53 -26.41 -11.16
CA ILE A 55 -9.20 -25.63 -10.14
C ILE A 55 -10.24 -24.73 -10.80
N GLY A 56 -11.48 -24.87 -10.37
CA GLY A 56 -12.58 -24.01 -10.80
C GLY A 56 -13.41 -23.53 -9.62
N TYR A 57 -13.84 -22.28 -9.71
CA TYR A 57 -14.78 -21.68 -8.78
C TYR A 57 -16.08 -21.34 -9.48
N LYS A 58 -17.18 -21.45 -8.75
CA LYS A 58 -18.45 -20.86 -9.10
C LYS A 58 -18.89 -19.94 -7.95
N VAL A 59 -19.19 -18.70 -8.30
CA VAL A 59 -19.70 -17.69 -7.36
C VAL A 59 -21.13 -17.35 -7.77
N SER A 60 -22.06 -17.47 -6.86
CA SER A 60 -23.48 -17.13 -7.07
C SER A 60 -24.01 -16.24 -5.92
N MET A 61 -25.13 -15.57 -6.20
CA MET A 61 -25.75 -14.59 -5.34
C MET A 61 -27.28 -14.66 -5.47
N SER A 62 -27.83 -15.84 -5.18
CA SER A 62 -29.24 -16.15 -5.42
C SER A 62 -30.20 -15.30 -4.59
N LYS A 63 -29.75 -14.84 -3.40
CA LYS A 63 -30.52 -14.03 -2.44
C LYS A 63 -29.68 -12.85 -1.96
N PRO A 64 -29.46 -11.82 -2.79
CA PRO A 64 -28.48 -10.76 -2.50
C PRO A 64 -28.78 -9.99 -1.20
N TRP A 65 -30.04 -9.86 -0.80
CA TRP A 65 -30.45 -9.23 0.47
C TRP A 65 -30.00 -9.96 1.73
N THR A 66 -29.46 -11.18 1.59
CA THR A 66 -28.89 -11.93 2.73
C THR A 66 -27.44 -11.60 3.00
N HIS A 67 -26.80 -10.87 2.08
CA HIS A 67 -25.35 -10.58 2.08
C HIS A 67 -24.48 -11.83 2.03
N LEU A 68 -24.99 -12.97 1.54
CA LEU A 68 -24.27 -14.24 1.46
C LEU A 68 -23.88 -14.54 0.01
N LEU A 69 -22.59 -14.45 -0.28
CA LEU A 69 -22.02 -14.97 -1.52
C LEU A 69 -21.89 -16.49 -1.39
N GLU A 70 -22.39 -17.21 -2.38
CA GLU A 70 -22.34 -18.67 -2.45
C GLU A 70 -21.15 -19.08 -3.29
N VAL A 71 -20.27 -19.93 -2.74
CA VAL A 71 -19.06 -20.39 -3.44
C VAL A 71 -19.05 -21.90 -3.53
N GLU A 72 -18.84 -22.41 -4.75
CA GLU A 72 -18.44 -23.80 -5.00
C GLU A 72 -17.00 -23.79 -5.54
N MET A 73 -16.09 -24.49 -4.88
CA MET A 73 -14.74 -24.77 -5.35
C MET A 73 -14.65 -26.21 -5.79
N ARG A 74 -14.25 -26.44 -7.04
CA ARG A 74 -14.00 -27.77 -7.62
C ARG A 74 -12.52 -27.95 -7.84
N LEU A 75 -11.96 -29.00 -7.24
CA LEU A 75 -10.56 -29.38 -7.34
C LEU A 75 -10.45 -30.79 -7.87
N THR A 76 -9.99 -30.96 -9.11
CA THR A 76 -9.73 -32.28 -9.72
C THR A 76 -8.22 -32.50 -9.78
N TRP A 77 -7.73 -33.58 -9.16
CA TRP A 77 -6.30 -33.82 -9.09
C TRP A 77 -5.99 -35.32 -9.00
N ALA A 78 -5.27 -35.84 -10.00
CA ALA A 78 -4.90 -37.26 -10.05
C ALA A 78 -4.00 -37.70 -8.88
N GLN A 79 -3.27 -36.73 -8.28
CA GLN A 79 -2.37 -36.92 -7.12
C GLN A 79 -2.92 -36.28 -5.86
N MET A 80 -4.24 -36.36 -5.64
CA MET A 80 -4.88 -35.80 -4.44
C MET A 80 -4.20 -36.35 -3.18
N PRO A 81 -3.74 -35.46 -2.25
CA PRO A 81 -3.18 -35.91 -0.97
C PRO A 81 -4.27 -36.60 -0.13
N GLU A 82 -3.89 -37.52 0.75
CA GLU A 82 -4.87 -38.17 1.64
C GLU A 82 -5.59 -37.18 2.58
N LYS A 83 -4.94 -36.04 2.87
CA LYS A 83 -5.51 -34.90 3.61
C LYS A 83 -5.24 -33.63 2.83
N ALA A 84 -6.20 -33.21 2.05
CA ALA A 84 -6.14 -31.95 1.31
C ALA A 84 -6.39 -30.77 2.26
N GLU A 85 -5.62 -29.71 2.12
CA GLU A 85 -5.80 -28.46 2.88
C GLU A 85 -6.30 -27.36 1.96
N LEU A 86 -7.49 -26.82 2.27
CA LEU A 86 -8.05 -25.65 1.62
C LEU A 86 -7.89 -24.44 2.54
N LYS A 87 -7.33 -23.36 2.01
CA LYS A 87 -6.91 -22.21 2.80
C LYS A 87 -7.54 -20.92 2.30
N MET A 88 -7.96 -20.06 3.22
CA MET A 88 -8.38 -18.69 2.92
C MET A 88 -7.20 -17.75 3.13
N PRO A 89 -6.89 -16.82 2.20
CA PRO A 89 -5.94 -15.76 2.46
C PRO A 89 -6.28 -14.99 3.73
N VAL A 90 -5.28 -14.45 4.43
CA VAL A 90 -5.49 -13.64 5.63
C VAL A 90 -5.39 -12.14 5.33
N TRP A 91 -4.90 -11.76 4.16
CA TRP A 91 -4.74 -10.39 3.68
C TRP A 91 -4.84 -10.33 2.15
N THR A 92 -4.84 -9.13 1.58
CA THR A 92 -4.80 -8.89 0.13
C THR A 92 -3.66 -7.96 -0.24
N PRO A 93 -2.93 -8.18 -1.37
CA PRO A 93 -1.90 -7.30 -1.87
C PRO A 93 -2.40 -5.84 -2.00
N GLY A 94 -1.51 -4.88 -1.73
CA GLY A 94 -1.85 -3.46 -1.64
C GLY A 94 -2.41 -3.02 -0.28
N SER A 95 -2.70 -3.98 0.64
CA SER A 95 -3.24 -3.65 1.97
C SER A 95 -2.53 -4.43 3.07
N TYR A 96 -1.58 -3.81 3.73
CA TYR A 96 -0.66 -4.43 4.69
C TYR A 96 -1.31 -4.59 6.08
N LEU A 97 -2.44 -5.29 6.13
CA LEU A 97 -3.20 -5.62 7.33
C LEU A 97 -3.76 -7.04 7.25
N VAL A 98 -3.52 -7.84 8.29
CA VAL A 98 -4.18 -9.14 8.46
C VAL A 98 -5.65 -8.88 8.80
N ARG A 99 -6.56 -9.33 7.91
CA ARG A 99 -8.01 -9.05 7.97
C ARG A 99 -8.86 -10.22 8.42
N GLU A 100 -8.26 -11.41 8.57
CA GLU A 100 -8.96 -12.61 9.05
C GLU A 100 -10.22 -12.94 8.21
N PHE A 101 -10.13 -12.93 6.87
CA PHE A 101 -11.27 -13.15 5.96
C PHE A 101 -12.03 -14.44 6.25
N ALA A 102 -11.35 -15.47 6.75
CA ALA A 102 -11.94 -16.75 7.16
C ALA A 102 -13.04 -16.64 8.23
N ARG A 103 -13.14 -15.51 8.94
CA ARG A 103 -14.21 -15.26 9.94
C ARG A 103 -15.59 -15.16 9.32
N HIS A 104 -15.66 -14.83 8.02
CA HIS A 104 -16.92 -14.64 7.29
C HIS A 104 -17.42 -15.92 6.61
N VAL A 105 -16.65 -17.01 6.64
CA VAL A 105 -17.01 -18.30 6.06
C VAL A 105 -18.03 -19.02 6.91
N GLN A 106 -19.14 -19.47 6.28
CA GLN A 106 -20.25 -20.20 6.89
C GLN A 106 -20.55 -21.45 6.07
N ASP A 107 -21.22 -22.43 6.68
CA ASP A 107 -21.80 -23.64 6.04
C ASP A 107 -20.81 -24.38 5.12
N PHE A 108 -19.55 -24.50 5.57
CA PHE A 108 -18.53 -25.25 4.82
C PHE A 108 -18.88 -26.73 4.77
N ALA A 109 -18.98 -27.25 3.57
CA ALA A 109 -19.16 -28.67 3.31
C ALA A 109 -18.27 -29.13 2.16
N VAL A 110 -17.91 -30.40 2.13
CA VAL A 110 -17.12 -30.98 1.02
C VAL A 110 -17.58 -32.38 0.70
N ARG A 111 -17.62 -32.70 -0.61
CA ARG A 111 -17.96 -34.00 -1.16
C ARG A 111 -16.92 -34.43 -2.19
N ASP A 112 -16.86 -35.72 -2.48
CA ASP A 112 -16.09 -36.23 -3.62
C ASP A 112 -16.82 -36.03 -4.96
N GLY A 113 -16.18 -36.41 -6.08
CA GLY A 113 -16.78 -36.32 -7.41
C GLY A 113 -18.01 -37.23 -7.64
N ALA A 114 -18.24 -38.22 -6.78
CA ALA A 114 -19.44 -39.08 -6.79
C ALA A 114 -20.57 -38.51 -5.92
N GLY A 115 -20.34 -37.43 -5.21
CA GLY A 115 -21.29 -36.77 -4.32
C GLY A 115 -21.28 -37.26 -2.86
N ALA A 116 -20.39 -38.19 -2.50
CA ALA A 116 -20.28 -38.66 -1.11
C ALA A 116 -19.63 -37.59 -0.23
N SER A 117 -20.23 -37.31 0.92
CA SER A 117 -19.68 -36.35 1.90
C SER A 117 -18.35 -36.83 2.45
N LEU A 118 -17.38 -35.92 2.52
CA LEU A 118 -16.05 -36.17 3.09
C LEU A 118 -15.93 -35.51 4.47
N GLY A 119 -15.21 -36.18 5.36
CA GLY A 119 -14.86 -35.62 6.68
C GLY A 119 -13.90 -34.43 6.52
N TRP A 120 -14.09 -33.42 7.33
CA TRP A 120 -13.19 -32.27 7.39
C TRP A 120 -13.08 -31.71 8.82
N ARG A 121 -12.03 -30.95 9.06
CA ARG A 121 -11.87 -30.19 10.30
C ARG A 121 -11.07 -28.91 10.04
N LYS A 122 -11.32 -27.89 10.83
CA LYS A 122 -10.51 -26.68 10.85
C LYS A 122 -9.26 -26.92 11.70
N ILE A 123 -8.04 -26.73 11.14
CA ILE A 123 -6.78 -27.00 11.84
C ILE A 123 -6.10 -25.73 12.34
N ASN A 124 -6.46 -24.58 11.80
CA ASN A 124 -6.10 -23.24 12.30
C ASN A 124 -7.17 -22.23 11.84
N LYS A 125 -6.92 -20.92 12.03
CA LYS A 125 -7.90 -19.85 11.74
C LYS A 125 -8.38 -19.82 10.29
N ASN A 126 -7.56 -20.21 9.31
CA ASN A 126 -7.82 -20.04 7.89
C ASN A 126 -7.68 -21.34 7.06
N THR A 127 -7.54 -22.51 7.68
CA THR A 127 -7.30 -23.79 6.98
C THR A 127 -8.33 -24.86 7.34
N TRP A 128 -8.98 -25.43 6.32
CA TRP A 128 -9.87 -26.59 6.38
C TRP A 128 -9.12 -27.80 5.83
N GLN A 129 -8.87 -28.79 6.68
CA GLN A 129 -8.25 -30.06 6.28
C GLN A 129 -9.36 -31.07 5.98
N VAL A 130 -9.34 -31.65 4.79
CA VAL A 130 -10.33 -32.59 4.24
C VAL A 130 -9.74 -33.99 4.19
N ASP A 131 -10.48 -34.99 4.66
CA ASP A 131 -10.13 -36.43 4.53
C ASP A 131 -10.41 -36.89 3.09
N SER A 132 -9.43 -36.69 2.21
CA SER A 132 -9.55 -36.85 0.74
C SER A 132 -8.94 -38.16 0.23
N LYS A 133 -8.63 -39.10 1.11
CA LYS A 133 -8.02 -40.39 0.73
C LYS A 133 -8.83 -41.13 -0.32
N GLY A 134 -8.21 -41.37 -1.50
CA GLY A 134 -8.82 -42.07 -2.62
C GLY A 134 -9.71 -41.21 -3.51
N ALA A 135 -10.03 -39.97 -3.13
CA ALA A 135 -10.75 -39.03 -3.98
C ALA A 135 -9.83 -38.48 -5.07
N LYS A 136 -10.37 -38.32 -6.28
CA LYS A 136 -9.72 -37.66 -7.42
C LYS A 136 -10.30 -36.26 -7.67
N GLU A 137 -11.44 -35.98 -7.06
CA GLU A 137 -12.15 -34.71 -7.16
C GLU A 137 -12.72 -34.34 -5.80
N LEU A 138 -12.62 -33.09 -5.45
CA LEU A 138 -13.26 -32.47 -4.30
C LEU A 138 -14.18 -31.35 -4.79
N VAL A 139 -15.37 -31.28 -4.22
CA VAL A 139 -16.31 -30.18 -4.40
C VAL A 139 -16.58 -29.59 -3.03
N ALA A 140 -15.92 -28.48 -2.72
CA ALA A 140 -16.12 -27.73 -1.49
C ALA A 140 -17.15 -26.62 -1.74
N THR A 141 -18.13 -26.50 -0.85
CA THR A 141 -19.14 -25.43 -0.88
C THR A 141 -19.10 -24.66 0.42
N TYR A 142 -19.26 -23.34 0.35
CA TYR A 142 -19.33 -22.47 1.53
C TYR A 142 -20.03 -21.17 1.19
N LEU A 143 -20.50 -20.49 2.23
CA LEU A 143 -21.05 -19.15 2.15
C LEU A 143 -20.06 -18.16 2.72
N VAL A 144 -20.01 -16.93 2.16
CA VAL A 144 -19.20 -15.84 2.69
C VAL A 144 -20.11 -14.64 2.96
N TYR A 145 -20.16 -14.19 4.20
CA TYR A 145 -20.91 -12.99 4.57
C TYR A 145 -20.18 -11.75 4.06
N ALA A 146 -20.88 -10.95 3.27
CA ALA A 146 -20.36 -9.85 2.47
C ALA A 146 -21.22 -8.60 2.70
N ASN A 147 -20.94 -7.83 3.75
CA ASN A 147 -21.66 -6.59 4.09
C ASN A 147 -20.69 -5.51 4.59
N GLU A 148 -19.54 -5.39 3.91
CA GLU A 148 -18.53 -4.38 4.21
C GLU A 148 -17.93 -3.89 2.90
N LEU A 149 -18.41 -2.73 2.39
CA LEU A 149 -17.86 -2.13 1.18
C LEU A 149 -16.58 -1.36 1.51
N THR A 150 -15.46 -1.99 1.26
CA THR A 150 -14.17 -1.33 1.07
C THR A 150 -13.49 -1.92 -0.16
N VAL A 151 -12.48 -1.26 -0.70
CA VAL A 151 -11.70 -1.81 -1.83
C VAL A 151 -10.98 -3.13 -1.50
N ARG A 152 -11.02 -3.60 -0.24
CA ARG A 152 -10.29 -4.76 0.29
C ARG A 152 -11.19 -5.89 0.81
N THR A 153 -12.49 -5.64 0.93
CA THR A 153 -13.49 -6.54 1.52
C THR A 153 -14.61 -6.85 0.52
N ASN A 154 -15.67 -7.48 0.96
CA ASN A 154 -16.77 -7.89 0.10
C ASN A 154 -18.08 -7.23 0.52
N GLU A 155 -18.88 -6.78 -0.43
CA GLU A 155 -20.26 -6.36 -0.24
C GLU A 155 -21.18 -7.10 -1.22
N LEU A 156 -22.34 -7.51 -0.74
CA LEU A 156 -23.45 -7.98 -1.53
C LEU A 156 -24.72 -7.36 -0.94
N ASN A 157 -25.51 -6.70 -1.76
CA ASN A 157 -26.83 -6.18 -1.39
C ASN A 157 -27.80 -6.35 -2.57
N ASP A 158 -28.98 -5.78 -2.53
CA ASP A 158 -30.00 -5.89 -3.58
C ASP A 158 -29.74 -5.01 -4.83
N GLU A 159 -28.68 -4.21 -4.83
CA GLU A 159 -28.26 -3.38 -5.95
C GLU A 159 -27.04 -3.94 -6.68
N HIS A 160 -26.04 -4.47 -5.93
CA HIS A 160 -24.79 -4.97 -6.50
C HIS A 160 -24.05 -5.98 -5.61
N ALA A 161 -22.99 -6.56 -6.16
CA ALA A 161 -21.94 -7.28 -5.45
C ALA A 161 -20.57 -6.77 -5.86
N PHE A 162 -19.75 -6.41 -4.87
CA PHE A 162 -18.32 -6.18 -5.04
C PHE A 162 -17.54 -7.18 -4.19
N TRP A 163 -16.51 -7.78 -4.75
CA TRP A 163 -15.63 -8.61 -3.92
C TRP A 163 -14.17 -8.59 -4.39
N ASN A 164 -13.28 -8.68 -3.41
CA ASN A 164 -11.88 -9.01 -3.60
C ASN A 164 -11.71 -10.52 -3.51
N ASN A 165 -11.12 -11.16 -4.53
CA ASN A 165 -11.01 -12.62 -4.57
C ASN A 165 -10.20 -13.20 -3.39
N ALA A 166 -9.24 -12.46 -2.81
CA ALA A 166 -8.52 -12.89 -1.61
C ALA A 166 -9.44 -13.01 -0.38
N ALA A 167 -10.53 -12.23 -0.35
CA ALA A 167 -11.52 -12.27 0.72
C ALA A 167 -12.67 -13.27 0.48
N LEU A 168 -12.66 -13.98 -0.65
CA LEU A 168 -13.76 -14.86 -1.07
C LEU A 168 -13.32 -16.28 -1.41
N LEU A 169 -12.22 -16.47 -2.14
CA LEU A 169 -11.85 -17.73 -2.76
C LEU A 169 -10.71 -18.42 -1.99
N MET A 170 -10.94 -19.67 -1.58
CA MET A 170 -9.91 -20.49 -0.95
C MET A 170 -8.92 -21.01 -1.98
N PHE A 171 -7.69 -21.32 -1.56
CA PHE A 171 -6.67 -21.98 -2.39
C PHE A 171 -6.25 -23.32 -1.79
N PRO A 172 -5.88 -24.31 -2.61
CA PRO A 172 -5.30 -25.55 -2.11
C PRO A 172 -3.83 -25.29 -1.74
N LYS A 173 -3.40 -25.87 -0.63
CA LYS A 173 -2.01 -25.76 -0.14
C LYS A 173 -1.01 -26.08 -1.24
N ASP A 174 0.05 -25.28 -1.32
CA ASP A 174 1.18 -25.41 -2.26
C ASP A 174 0.78 -25.27 -3.76
N GLN A 175 -0.44 -24.79 -4.07
CA GLN A 175 -0.95 -24.69 -5.44
C GLN A 175 -1.12 -23.24 -5.95
N LEU A 176 -0.45 -22.24 -5.34
CA LEU A 176 -0.58 -20.83 -5.71
C LEU A 176 -0.16 -20.52 -7.17
N LYS A 177 0.64 -21.37 -7.80
CA LYS A 177 1.10 -21.22 -9.19
C LYS A 177 0.20 -21.87 -10.23
N VAL A 178 -0.87 -22.54 -9.80
CA VAL A 178 -1.77 -23.30 -10.69
C VAL A 178 -2.83 -22.36 -11.27
N PRO A 179 -3.13 -22.48 -12.58
CA PRO A 179 -4.23 -21.74 -13.19
C PRO A 179 -5.59 -22.10 -12.60
N SER A 180 -6.51 -21.14 -12.61
CA SER A 180 -7.88 -21.36 -12.15
C SER A 180 -8.90 -20.66 -13.03
N THR A 181 -10.17 -21.05 -12.88
CA THR A 181 -11.31 -20.38 -13.54
C THR A 181 -12.34 -19.95 -12.50
N VAL A 182 -13.00 -18.82 -12.76
CA VAL A 182 -14.11 -18.31 -11.96
C VAL A 182 -15.33 -18.15 -12.84
N ALA A 183 -16.35 -18.97 -12.62
CA ALA A 183 -17.68 -18.81 -13.20
C ALA A 183 -18.55 -17.99 -12.26
N VAL A 184 -19.20 -16.95 -12.77
CA VAL A 184 -20.11 -16.10 -11.99
C VAL A 184 -21.55 -16.32 -12.46
N GLU A 185 -22.43 -16.66 -11.53
CA GLU A 185 -23.88 -16.68 -11.72
C GLU A 185 -24.47 -15.41 -11.09
N PRO A 186 -24.59 -14.32 -11.86
CA PRO A 186 -25.07 -13.06 -11.31
C PRO A 186 -26.57 -13.14 -10.95
N TYR A 187 -27.03 -12.28 -10.04
CA TYR A 187 -28.45 -12.08 -9.87
C TYR A 187 -29.10 -11.61 -11.18
N THR A 188 -30.36 -11.91 -11.35
CA THR A 188 -31.07 -11.70 -12.62
C THR A 188 -30.93 -10.26 -13.13
N GLY A 189 -30.42 -10.10 -14.35
CA GLY A 189 -30.24 -8.81 -15.01
C GLY A 189 -28.93 -8.10 -14.69
N TRP A 190 -28.12 -8.58 -13.74
CA TRP A 190 -26.86 -7.94 -13.40
C TRP A 190 -25.75 -8.25 -14.41
N LYS A 191 -24.90 -7.26 -14.67
CA LYS A 191 -23.71 -7.33 -15.50
C LYS A 191 -22.49 -7.68 -14.65
N ILE A 192 -21.39 -8.09 -15.28
CA ILE A 192 -20.15 -8.47 -14.62
C ILE A 192 -18.99 -7.65 -15.17
N ALA A 193 -18.17 -7.09 -14.30
CA ALA A 193 -16.92 -6.44 -14.63
C ALA A 193 -15.77 -6.96 -13.75
N THR A 194 -14.61 -7.18 -14.36
CA THR A 194 -13.35 -7.58 -13.71
C THR A 194 -12.18 -7.31 -14.67
N GLY A 195 -10.95 -7.30 -14.14
CA GLY A 195 -9.72 -7.27 -14.93
C GLY A 195 -9.30 -8.65 -15.49
N LEU A 196 -9.97 -9.76 -15.13
CA LEU A 196 -9.64 -11.08 -15.64
C LEU A 196 -10.12 -11.25 -17.08
N PRO A 197 -9.33 -11.93 -17.93
CA PRO A 197 -9.77 -12.30 -19.27
C PRO A 197 -10.86 -13.38 -19.22
N LYS A 198 -11.81 -13.30 -20.17
CA LYS A 198 -12.86 -14.32 -20.34
C LYS A 198 -12.24 -15.67 -20.73
N ALA A 199 -12.79 -16.74 -20.20
CA ALA A 199 -12.47 -18.10 -20.66
C ALA A 199 -13.15 -18.37 -22.01
N GLU A 200 -12.38 -18.84 -22.97
CA GLU A 200 -12.86 -19.10 -24.33
C GLU A 200 -14.01 -20.11 -24.34
N GLY A 201 -15.08 -19.80 -25.09
CA GLY A 201 -16.25 -20.66 -25.25
C GLY A 201 -17.14 -20.82 -24.02
N LYS A 202 -16.89 -20.08 -22.93
CA LYS A 202 -17.67 -20.16 -21.68
C LYS A 202 -18.33 -18.83 -21.34
N THR A 203 -19.61 -18.85 -21.02
CA THR A 203 -20.36 -17.68 -20.57
C THR A 203 -19.99 -17.34 -19.13
N ASN A 204 -19.86 -16.05 -18.83
CA ASN A 204 -19.59 -15.52 -17.48
C ASN A 204 -18.46 -16.25 -16.71
N THR A 205 -17.50 -16.79 -17.45
CA THR A 205 -16.37 -17.51 -16.89
C THR A 205 -15.08 -16.78 -17.24
N PHE A 206 -14.22 -16.61 -16.25
CA PHE A 206 -12.97 -15.88 -16.33
C PHE A 206 -11.82 -16.79 -15.94
N LYS A 207 -10.59 -16.53 -16.45
CA LYS A 207 -9.42 -17.34 -16.17
C LYS A 207 -8.31 -16.52 -15.51
N ALA A 208 -7.62 -17.13 -14.57
CA ALA A 208 -6.40 -16.60 -13.98
C ALA A 208 -5.26 -17.61 -14.19
N GLU A 209 -4.07 -17.13 -14.53
CA GLU A 209 -2.90 -17.98 -14.77
C GLU A 209 -2.29 -18.54 -13.48
N ASN A 210 -2.52 -17.88 -12.37
CA ASN A 210 -2.08 -18.25 -11.03
C ASN A 210 -2.89 -17.47 -9.99
N TYR A 211 -2.64 -17.71 -8.70
CA TYR A 211 -3.35 -17.05 -7.61
C TYR A 211 -2.94 -15.60 -7.39
N ASP A 212 -1.72 -15.20 -7.79
CA ASP A 212 -1.32 -13.79 -7.75
C ASP A 212 -2.24 -12.96 -8.67
N ILE A 213 -2.50 -13.44 -9.90
CA ILE A 213 -3.46 -12.82 -10.84
C ILE A 213 -4.90 -12.93 -10.35
N LEU A 214 -5.30 -14.09 -9.80
CA LEU A 214 -6.66 -14.29 -9.30
C LEU A 214 -7.00 -13.30 -8.19
N TYR A 215 -6.14 -13.21 -7.17
CA TYR A 215 -6.37 -12.35 -6.00
C TYR A 215 -6.17 -10.86 -6.30
N ASP A 216 -5.49 -10.56 -7.40
CA ASP A 216 -5.30 -9.20 -7.92
C ASP A 216 -6.42 -8.74 -8.88
N SER A 217 -7.55 -9.41 -8.90
CA SER A 217 -8.63 -9.13 -9.86
C SER A 217 -9.98 -9.12 -9.17
N PRO A 218 -10.42 -7.97 -8.64
CA PRO A 218 -11.75 -7.84 -8.04
C PRO A 218 -12.86 -7.96 -9.08
N PHE A 219 -14.05 -8.22 -8.59
CA PHE A 219 -15.28 -8.23 -9.38
C PHE A 219 -16.24 -7.15 -8.92
N GLU A 220 -16.88 -6.51 -9.88
CA GLU A 220 -18.09 -5.72 -9.70
C GLU A 220 -19.22 -6.36 -10.50
N VAL A 221 -20.33 -6.64 -9.85
CA VAL A 221 -21.50 -7.30 -10.45
C VAL A 221 -22.76 -6.56 -10.06
N GLY A 222 -23.46 -5.96 -11.03
CA GLY A 222 -24.64 -5.11 -10.76
C GLY A 222 -25.14 -4.41 -12.01
N ASN A 223 -25.96 -3.40 -11.81
CA ASN A 223 -26.52 -2.56 -12.89
C ASN A 223 -25.71 -1.30 -13.12
N PHE A 224 -24.39 -1.38 -12.96
CA PHE A 224 -23.46 -0.27 -13.07
C PHE A 224 -23.50 0.47 -14.43
N THR A 225 -23.10 1.73 -14.40
CA THR A 225 -22.90 2.57 -15.60
C THR A 225 -21.50 2.32 -16.17
N GLU A 226 -21.39 2.19 -17.50
CA GLU A 226 -20.11 2.06 -18.19
C GLU A 226 -19.79 3.33 -18.98
N ILE A 227 -18.54 3.81 -18.85
CA ILE A 227 -18.01 4.94 -19.63
C ILE A 227 -16.76 4.46 -20.35
N PRO A 228 -16.87 4.04 -21.63
CA PRO A 228 -15.73 3.59 -22.43
C PRO A 228 -14.92 4.77 -22.95
N PHE A 229 -13.59 4.60 -23.04
CA PHE A 229 -12.68 5.53 -23.72
C PHE A 229 -11.44 4.78 -24.21
N THR A 230 -10.62 5.43 -25.04
CA THR A 230 -9.43 4.81 -25.65
C THR A 230 -8.22 5.71 -25.49
N VAL A 231 -7.08 5.14 -25.04
CA VAL A 231 -5.81 5.85 -24.93
C VAL A 231 -4.72 5.00 -25.58
N GLN A 232 -3.90 5.58 -26.47
CA GLN A 232 -2.81 4.89 -27.18
C GLN A 232 -3.27 3.56 -27.83
N GLY A 233 -4.50 3.52 -28.37
CA GLY A 233 -5.08 2.33 -29.01
C GLY A 233 -5.53 1.23 -28.05
N LYS A 234 -5.41 1.43 -26.74
CA LYS A 234 -5.89 0.49 -25.71
C LYS A 234 -7.27 0.89 -25.21
N SER A 235 -8.11 -0.11 -24.96
CA SER A 235 -9.46 0.07 -24.44
C SER A 235 -9.44 0.34 -22.93
N HIS A 236 -10.19 1.34 -22.50
CA HIS A 236 -10.41 1.67 -21.10
C HIS A 236 -11.89 1.83 -20.84
N ARG A 237 -12.30 1.59 -19.61
CA ARG A 237 -13.66 1.91 -19.17
C ARG A 237 -13.71 2.22 -17.69
N TYR A 238 -14.60 3.12 -17.33
CA TYR A 238 -15.14 3.15 -15.97
C TYR A 238 -16.32 2.18 -15.88
N VAL A 239 -16.42 1.54 -14.73
CA VAL A 239 -17.57 0.78 -14.25
C VAL A 239 -17.98 1.46 -12.96
N ILE A 240 -19.11 2.18 -12.97
CA ILE A 240 -19.53 3.04 -11.86
C ILE A 240 -20.79 2.47 -11.23
N GLU A 241 -20.68 2.11 -9.96
CA GLU A 241 -21.80 1.69 -9.12
C GLU A 241 -22.30 2.89 -8.29
N GLY A 242 -23.63 3.07 -8.29
CA GLY A 242 -24.32 4.17 -7.62
C GLY A 242 -24.47 5.44 -8.47
N GLU A 243 -25.27 6.36 -7.94
CA GLU A 243 -25.55 7.66 -8.56
C GLU A 243 -24.73 8.77 -7.91
N GLY A 244 -24.22 9.72 -8.71
CA GLY A 244 -23.39 10.81 -8.22
C GLY A 244 -23.43 12.06 -9.11
N ASN A 245 -22.74 13.12 -8.67
CA ASN A 245 -22.72 14.42 -9.37
C ASN A 245 -21.56 14.53 -10.38
N TYR A 246 -21.06 13.40 -10.89
CA TYR A 246 -20.00 13.35 -11.90
C TYR A 246 -20.51 13.71 -13.30
N ASP A 247 -19.60 14.22 -14.13
CA ASP A 247 -19.80 14.37 -15.57
C ASP A 247 -19.04 13.24 -16.28
N PRO A 248 -19.72 12.28 -16.94
CA PRO A 248 -19.10 11.13 -17.57
C PRO A 248 -18.01 11.50 -18.59
N LYS A 249 -18.29 12.54 -19.40
CA LYS A 249 -17.36 13.00 -20.43
C LYS A 249 -16.10 13.59 -19.81
N LYS A 250 -16.27 14.49 -18.82
CA LYS A 250 -15.15 15.12 -18.12
C LYS A 250 -14.27 14.10 -17.40
N VAL A 251 -14.87 13.12 -16.72
CA VAL A 251 -14.11 12.05 -16.03
C VAL A 251 -13.27 11.26 -17.03
N ALA A 252 -13.83 10.86 -18.16
CA ALA A 252 -13.08 10.12 -19.19
C ALA A 252 -11.96 10.97 -19.83
N GLU A 253 -12.22 12.23 -20.17
CA GLU A 253 -11.23 13.15 -20.76
C GLU A 253 -10.06 13.43 -19.81
N ASP A 254 -10.34 13.74 -18.54
CA ASP A 254 -9.30 14.04 -17.56
C ASP A 254 -8.48 12.78 -17.19
N THR A 255 -9.13 11.62 -17.11
CA THR A 255 -8.42 10.33 -16.91
C THR A 255 -7.56 9.99 -18.13
N THR A 256 -8.02 10.26 -19.36
CA THR A 256 -7.20 10.10 -20.57
C THR A 256 -5.89 10.87 -20.44
N ARG A 257 -5.93 12.13 -19.98
CA ARG A 257 -4.73 12.96 -19.79
C ARG A 257 -3.78 12.37 -18.76
N ILE A 258 -4.30 11.81 -17.66
CA ILE A 258 -3.50 11.12 -16.62
C ILE A 258 -2.79 9.90 -17.23
N VAL A 259 -3.55 9.06 -17.97
CA VAL A 259 -3.01 7.85 -18.62
C VAL A 259 -1.92 8.21 -19.64
N GLU A 260 -2.11 9.28 -20.42
CA GLU A 260 -1.11 9.75 -21.39
C GLU A 260 0.19 10.22 -20.71
N GLU A 261 0.11 10.88 -19.55
CA GLU A 261 1.31 11.29 -18.82
C GLU A 261 2.05 10.09 -18.21
N ALA A 262 1.34 9.11 -17.69
CA ALA A 262 1.95 7.86 -17.21
C ALA A 262 2.58 7.06 -18.39
N TYR A 263 1.90 7.02 -19.55
CA TYR A 263 2.49 6.44 -20.77
C TYR A 263 3.83 7.08 -21.13
N LYS A 264 3.96 8.41 -21.01
CA LYS A 264 5.22 9.11 -21.32
C LYS A 264 6.37 8.72 -20.39
N VAL A 265 6.08 8.30 -19.16
CA VAL A 265 7.10 7.81 -18.23
C VAL A 265 7.69 6.47 -18.71
N PHE A 266 6.85 5.52 -19.14
CA PHE A 266 7.26 4.14 -19.42
C PHE A 266 7.35 3.80 -20.92
N GLY A 267 6.71 4.56 -21.80
CA GLY A 267 6.72 4.36 -23.25
C GLY A 267 5.74 3.30 -23.75
N GLU A 268 5.04 2.60 -22.88
CA GLU A 268 4.03 1.59 -23.25
C GLU A 268 2.91 1.46 -22.22
N LEU A 269 1.76 0.94 -22.65
CA LEU A 269 0.65 0.48 -21.80
C LEU A 269 0.66 -1.06 -21.81
N PRO A 270 1.14 -1.72 -20.73
CA PRO A 270 1.42 -3.15 -20.72
C PRO A 270 0.16 -4.02 -20.43
N TYR A 271 -0.96 -3.69 -21.04
CA TYR A 271 -2.24 -4.42 -20.97
C TYR A 271 -2.99 -4.34 -22.30
N THR A 272 -4.01 -5.14 -22.47
CA THR A 272 -4.94 -5.10 -23.61
C THR A 272 -6.08 -4.12 -23.37
N ASP A 273 -6.61 -4.13 -22.16
CA ASP A 273 -7.67 -3.25 -21.66
C ASP A 273 -7.46 -2.96 -20.18
N TYR A 274 -8.11 -1.88 -19.67
CA TYR A 274 -8.04 -1.48 -18.28
C TYR A 274 -9.41 -1.03 -17.75
N THR A 275 -9.79 -1.49 -16.57
CA THR A 275 -11.08 -1.19 -15.96
C THR A 275 -10.91 -0.40 -14.67
N PHE A 276 -11.50 0.80 -14.59
CA PHE A 276 -11.66 1.58 -13.37
C PHE A 276 -12.99 1.20 -12.73
N ILE A 277 -12.97 0.43 -11.64
CA ILE A 277 -14.16 0.08 -10.86
C ILE A 277 -14.36 1.17 -9.82
N LEU A 278 -15.45 1.93 -9.92
CA LEU A 278 -15.73 3.07 -9.04
C LEU A 278 -17.05 2.85 -8.29
N ASN A 279 -16.96 2.69 -6.99
CA ASN A 279 -18.11 2.67 -6.09
C ASN A 279 -18.33 4.07 -5.49
N LEU A 280 -19.52 4.65 -5.66
CA LEU A 280 -19.86 6.00 -5.19
C LEU A 280 -20.27 6.02 -3.70
N LYS A 281 -19.49 5.30 -2.88
CA LYS A 281 -19.64 5.22 -1.43
C LYS A 281 -18.26 4.97 -0.80
N GLY A 282 -17.98 5.56 0.35
CA GLY A 282 -16.70 5.37 1.03
C GLY A 282 -15.60 6.28 0.53
N GLY A 283 -14.37 5.79 0.52
CA GLY A 283 -13.16 6.48 0.06
C GLY A 283 -11.95 5.56 0.04
N GLY A 284 -10.99 5.88 -0.83
CA GLY A 284 -9.73 5.15 -1.04
C GLY A 284 -9.69 4.33 -2.33
N GLY A 285 -8.55 3.71 -2.57
CA GLY A 285 -8.31 2.89 -3.74
C GLY A 285 -7.56 1.60 -3.40
N LEU A 286 -7.50 0.72 -4.39
CA LEU A 286 -6.66 -0.46 -4.40
C LEU A 286 -6.28 -0.76 -5.85
N GLU A 287 -5.01 -0.78 -6.05
CA GLU A 287 -4.38 -1.03 -7.33
C GLU A 287 -4.41 -2.50 -7.74
N HIS A 288 -4.57 -2.74 -9.05
CA HIS A 288 -4.52 -4.07 -9.65
C HIS A 288 -3.77 -4.06 -10.98
N LEU A 289 -3.39 -5.25 -11.47
CA LEU A 289 -2.55 -5.39 -12.66
C LEU A 289 -3.19 -4.79 -13.93
N ASN A 290 -4.50 -4.99 -14.13
CA ASN A 290 -5.26 -4.53 -15.30
C ASN A 290 -6.58 -3.83 -14.92
N SER A 291 -6.73 -3.43 -13.66
CA SER A 291 -7.87 -2.68 -13.16
C SER A 291 -7.48 -1.91 -11.90
N THR A 292 -8.37 -1.09 -11.40
CA THR A 292 -8.28 -0.51 -10.06
C THR A 292 -9.67 -0.45 -9.44
N ALA A 293 -9.75 -0.69 -8.13
CA ALA A 293 -10.95 -0.45 -7.35
C ALA A 293 -10.85 0.92 -6.67
N LEU A 294 -11.81 1.78 -6.92
CA LEU A 294 -11.89 3.15 -6.42
C LEU A 294 -13.16 3.32 -5.60
N GLN A 295 -13.07 4.05 -4.50
CA GLN A 295 -14.22 4.49 -3.73
C GLN A 295 -14.18 5.99 -3.53
N SER A 296 -15.29 6.65 -3.76
CA SER A 296 -15.42 8.09 -3.57
C SER A 296 -16.86 8.45 -3.20
N SER A 297 -17.03 9.51 -2.41
CA SER A 297 -18.37 10.00 -2.14
C SER A 297 -19.06 10.43 -3.44
N ARG A 298 -20.36 10.13 -3.57
CA ARG A 298 -21.20 10.53 -4.71
C ARG A 298 -21.19 12.04 -5.02
N PHE A 299 -20.76 12.87 -4.06
CA PHE A 299 -20.67 14.32 -4.20
C PHE A 299 -19.22 14.84 -4.25
N SER A 300 -18.25 13.99 -4.54
CA SER A 300 -16.83 14.36 -4.67
C SER A 300 -16.46 15.03 -5.99
N PHE A 301 -17.38 15.11 -6.96
CA PHE A 301 -17.09 15.62 -8.29
C PHE A 301 -17.38 17.13 -8.42
N LYS A 302 -17.91 17.75 -7.38
CA LYS A 302 -18.11 19.20 -7.23
C LYS A 302 -17.96 19.59 -5.76
N PRO A 303 -17.35 20.74 -5.40
CA PRO A 303 -16.69 21.70 -6.31
C PRO A 303 -15.38 21.17 -6.90
N GLU A 304 -14.72 21.94 -7.75
CA GLU A 304 -13.49 21.57 -8.49
C GLU A 304 -12.37 21.06 -7.57
N THR A 305 -12.23 21.63 -6.38
CA THR A 305 -11.23 21.20 -5.38
C THR A 305 -11.42 19.75 -4.93
N ARG A 306 -12.67 19.29 -4.74
CA ARG A 306 -12.97 17.90 -4.43
C ARG A 306 -12.73 16.98 -5.62
N TYR A 307 -13.10 17.47 -6.83
CA TYR A 307 -12.86 16.71 -8.05
C TYR A 307 -11.37 16.48 -8.32
N LYS A 308 -10.52 17.48 -8.07
CA LYS A 308 -9.07 17.32 -8.14
C LYS A 308 -8.55 16.27 -7.16
N GLY A 309 -9.11 16.17 -5.96
CA GLY A 309 -8.80 15.09 -5.03
C GLY A 309 -9.19 13.70 -5.56
N PHE A 310 -10.35 13.59 -6.24
CA PHE A 310 -10.72 12.34 -6.93
C PHE A 310 -9.75 12.01 -8.07
N LEU A 311 -9.33 12.99 -8.87
CA LEU A 311 -8.33 12.79 -9.91
C LEU A 311 -6.96 12.39 -9.34
N GLY A 312 -6.60 12.90 -8.15
CA GLY A 312 -5.42 12.43 -7.40
C GLY A 312 -5.50 10.95 -7.12
N LEU A 313 -6.61 10.49 -6.54
CA LEU A 313 -6.83 9.06 -6.32
C LEU A 313 -6.73 8.24 -7.62
N VAL A 314 -7.33 8.70 -8.71
CA VAL A 314 -7.23 8.03 -10.02
C VAL A 314 -5.78 7.93 -10.49
N ALA A 315 -5.00 9.02 -10.36
CA ALA A 315 -3.60 9.05 -10.78
C ALA A 315 -2.73 8.12 -9.92
N HIS A 316 -2.96 8.10 -8.60
CA HIS A 316 -2.29 7.23 -7.64
C HIS A 316 -2.50 5.76 -7.98
N GLU A 317 -3.76 5.32 -8.02
CA GLU A 317 -4.10 3.92 -8.25
C GLU A 317 -3.72 3.46 -9.67
N TYR A 318 -3.81 4.34 -10.65
CA TYR A 318 -3.39 4.02 -12.00
C TYR A 318 -1.86 3.88 -12.12
N PHE A 319 -1.07 4.71 -11.42
CA PHE A 319 0.39 4.64 -11.47
C PHE A 319 0.94 3.35 -10.87
N HIS A 320 0.26 2.79 -9.89
CA HIS A 320 0.58 1.49 -9.31
C HIS A 320 0.61 0.34 -10.31
N LEU A 321 -0.05 0.46 -11.43
CA LEU A 321 0.04 -0.49 -12.55
C LEU A 321 1.51 -0.82 -12.92
N TRP A 322 2.43 0.15 -12.76
CA TRP A 322 3.87 -0.06 -12.85
C TRP A 322 4.54 -0.18 -11.47
N ASN A 323 4.40 0.83 -10.65
CA ASN A 323 4.99 0.91 -9.30
C ASN A 323 3.94 0.55 -8.25
N VAL A 324 3.66 -0.70 -8.11
CA VAL A 324 4.23 -1.87 -7.54
C VAL A 324 3.82 -3.16 -8.30
N LYS A 325 2.82 -3.08 -9.19
CA LYS A 325 2.28 -4.32 -9.81
C LYS A 325 3.29 -4.96 -10.76
N ARG A 326 4.17 -4.18 -11.35
CA ARG A 326 5.22 -4.65 -12.28
C ARG A 326 6.62 -4.41 -11.73
N ILE A 327 6.94 -3.19 -11.34
CA ILE A 327 8.19 -2.86 -10.65
C ILE A 327 8.00 -3.19 -9.17
N ARG A 328 8.33 -4.42 -8.79
CA ARG A 328 7.96 -5.00 -7.49
C ARG A 328 9.17 -5.12 -6.57
N PRO A 329 9.10 -4.65 -5.31
CA PRO A 329 10.07 -4.99 -4.29
C PRO A 329 10.23 -6.50 -4.11
N ASP A 330 11.43 -6.97 -3.81
CA ASP A 330 11.78 -8.39 -3.67
C ASP A 330 10.91 -9.13 -2.63
N ALA A 331 10.62 -8.50 -1.51
CA ALA A 331 9.78 -9.06 -0.46
C ALA A 331 8.28 -9.09 -0.81
N LEU A 332 7.85 -8.40 -1.88
CA LEU A 332 6.45 -8.35 -2.33
C LEU A 332 6.18 -9.27 -3.53
N GLY A 333 6.90 -10.38 -3.63
CA GLY A 333 6.62 -11.40 -4.62
C GLY A 333 7.70 -12.51 -4.72
N PRO A 334 7.28 -13.79 -4.76
CA PRO A 334 5.90 -14.28 -4.65
C PRO A 334 5.30 -14.04 -3.27
N PHE A 335 4.00 -13.74 -3.22
CA PHE A 335 3.31 -13.44 -1.96
C PHE A 335 3.09 -14.69 -1.09
N ASP A 336 3.29 -14.51 0.23
CA ASP A 336 2.73 -15.40 1.24
C ASP A 336 1.35 -14.85 1.65
N TYR A 337 0.29 -15.59 1.34
CA TYR A 337 -1.08 -15.21 1.67
C TYR A 337 -1.53 -15.64 3.07
N GLU A 338 -0.66 -16.30 3.82
CA GLU A 338 -0.94 -16.78 5.17
C GLU A 338 -0.28 -15.94 6.26
N ASN A 339 0.77 -15.18 5.90
CA ASN A 339 1.54 -14.36 6.81
C ASN A 339 1.80 -12.97 6.20
N GLU A 340 2.30 -12.06 7.02
CA GLU A 340 2.75 -10.73 6.61
C GLU A 340 3.98 -10.83 5.68
N ASN A 341 4.04 -9.95 4.69
CA ASN A 341 5.17 -9.84 3.76
C ASN A 341 5.91 -8.53 4.05
N TYR A 342 6.97 -8.60 4.83
CA TYR A 342 7.72 -7.44 5.32
C TYR A 342 8.65 -6.87 4.24
N THR A 343 8.53 -5.58 3.97
CA THR A 343 9.43 -4.87 3.06
C THR A 343 9.84 -3.52 3.63
N LYS A 344 11.06 -3.08 3.30
CA LYS A 344 11.58 -1.74 3.63
C LYS A 344 11.29 -0.70 2.54
N LEU A 345 10.47 -1.03 1.55
CA LEU A 345 10.31 -0.26 0.31
C LEU A 345 8.89 0.29 0.09
N LEU A 346 8.01 0.30 1.11
CA LEU A 346 6.70 0.92 0.93
C LEU A 346 6.80 2.42 0.67
N TRP A 347 7.85 3.09 1.16
CA TRP A 347 8.11 4.48 0.84
C TRP A 347 8.41 4.72 -0.65
N VAL A 348 8.86 3.70 -1.39
CA VAL A 348 9.00 3.73 -2.86
C VAL A 348 7.69 3.31 -3.50
N ALA A 349 7.11 2.18 -3.06
CA ALA A 349 5.89 1.64 -3.65
C ALA A 349 4.71 2.61 -3.50
N GLU A 350 4.51 3.16 -2.31
CA GLU A 350 3.40 4.04 -1.96
C GLU A 350 3.80 5.52 -1.99
N GLY A 351 4.88 5.88 -1.29
CA GLY A 351 5.37 7.26 -1.26
C GLY A 351 5.85 7.75 -2.63
N GLY A 352 6.48 6.86 -3.43
CA GLY A 352 6.81 7.15 -4.81
C GLY A 352 5.57 7.35 -5.69
N THR A 353 4.54 6.53 -5.50
CA THR A 353 3.27 6.68 -6.19
C THR A 353 2.52 7.94 -5.78
N ALA A 354 2.50 8.29 -4.48
CA ALA A 354 1.96 9.56 -3.99
C ALA A 354 2.70 10.78 -4.58
N TYR A 355 4.02 10.68 -4.78
CA TYR A 355 4.77 11.70 -5.52
C TYR A 355 4.29 11.82 -6.97
N TYR A 356 4.14 10.68 -7.68
CA TYR A 356 3.68 10.68 -9.07
C TYR A 356 2.21 11.08 -9.22
N GLU A 357 1.36 10.87 -8.25
CA GLU A 357 -0.01 11.40 -8.21
C GLU A 357 -0.01 12.91 -8.54
N GLY A 358 0.71 13.70 -7.76
CA GLY A 358 0.81 15.15 -7.97
C GLY A 358 1.53 15.52 -9.28
N VAL A 359 2.60 14.82 -9.62
CA VAL A 359 3.39 15.06 -10.85
C VAL A 359 2.55 14.80 -12.11
N LEU A 360 1.80 13.70 -12.15
CA LEU A 360 0.94 13.36 -13.29
C LEU A 360 -0.18 14.39 -13.46
N LEU A 361 -0.86 14.78 -12.38
CA LEU A 361 -1.88 15.82 -12.43
C LEU A 361 -1.33 17.16 -12.93
N ARG A 362 -0.12 17.52 -12.46
CA ARG A 362 0.53 18.76 -12.89
C ARG A 362 0.94 18.70 -14.36
N ARG A 363 1.60 17.62 -14.78
CA ARG A 363 2.03 17.42 -16.18
C ARG A 363 0.83 17.33 -17.14
N ALA A 364 -0.27 16.74 -16.71
CA ALA A 364 -1.55 16.70 -17.43
C ALA A 364 -2.26 18.07 -17.47
N GLY A 365 -1.79 19.09 -16.72
CA GLY A 365 -2.40 20.41 -16.62
C GLY A 365 -3.78 20.39 -15.93
N LEU A 366 -4.02 19.39 -15.06
CA LEU A 366 -5.22 19.27 -14.23
C LEU A 366 -5.13 20.08 -12.95
N ILE A 367 -3.91 20.37 -12.51
CA ILE A 367 -3.59 21.32 -11.45
C ILE A 367 -2.51 22.29 -11.93
N THR A 368 -2.46 23.47 -11.31
CA THR A 368 -1.43 24.47 -11.55
C THR A 368 -0.14 24.12 -10.79
N ASP A 369 0.98 24.70 -11.18
CA ASP A 369 2.25 24.60 -10.43
C ASP A 369 2.10 25.16 -9.02
N LYS A 370 1.37 26.26 -8.84
CA LYS A 370 1.06 26.82 -7.53
C LYS A 370 0.31 25.81 -6.64
N GLU A 371 -0.76 25.19 -7.12
CA GLU A 371 -1.51 24.18 -6.37
C GLU A 371 -0.63 22.98 -6.00
N TYR A 372 0.24 22.55 -6.94
CA TYR A 372 1.20 21.48 -6.68
C TYR A 372 2.15 21.85 -5.54
N LEU A 373 2.79 23.03 -5.60
CA LEU A 373 3.73 23.50 -4.59
C LEU A 373 3.05 23.75 -3.24
N GLU A 374 1.82 24.28 -3.22
CA GLU A 374 1.02 24.43 -2.00
C GLU A 374 0.75 23.06 -1.34
N THR A 375 0.44 22.03 -2.11
CA THR A 375 0.26 20.67 -1.57
C THR A 375 1.57 20.16 -0.93
N LYS A 376 2.72 20.38 -1.58
CA LYS A 376 4.03 19.97 -1.01
C LYS A 376 4.38 20.76 0.25
N ALA A 377 4.10 22.06 0.30
CA ALA A 377 4.31 22.89 1.49
C ALA A 377 3.46 22.40 2.66
N ASN A 378 2.20 22.07 2.43
CA ASN A 378 1.31 21.49 3.44
C ASN A 378 1.81 20.13 3.94
N GLY A 379 2.34 19.29 3.03
CA GLY A 379 2.97 18.00 3.40
C GLY A 379 4.21 18.19 4.27
N ILE A 380 5.05 19.18 3.98
CA ILE A 380 6.21 19.54 4.81
C ILE A 380 5.74 19.99 6.20
N GLU A 381 4.75 20.88 6.27
CA GLU A 381 4.19 21.32 7.55
C GLU A 381 3.66 20.15 8.38
N ALA A 382 2.89 19.25 7.76
CA ALA A 382 2.33 18.09 8.43
C ALA A 382 3.45 17.18 8.98
N LEU A 383 4.49 16.91 8.20
CA LEU A 383 5.64 16.12 8.64
C LEU A 383 6.40 16.80 9.77
N MET A 384 6.73 18.09 9.62
CA MET A 384 7.52 18.84 10.62
C MET A 384 6.77 19.03 11.93
N SER A 385 5.45 19.01 11.91
CA SER A 385 4.59 19.07 13.09
C SER A 385 4.47 17.74 13.85
N ARG A 386 5.01 16.64 13.30
CA ARG A 386 4.91 15.29 13.85
C ARG A 386 6.19 14.90 14.60
N PRO A 387 6.17 14.75 15.95
CA PRO A 387 7.36 14.34 16.71
C PRO A 387 7.94 12.99 16.26
N GLY A 388 7.09 12.03 15.87
CA GLY A 388 7.49 10.72 15.39
C GLY A 388 8.47 10.72 14.21
N ARG A 389 8.64 11.86 13.50
CA ARG A 389 9.62 12.00 12.43
C ARG A 389 11.08 11.85 12.91
N LEU A 390 11.31 12.12 14.20
CA LEU A 390 12.62 12.00 14.84
C LEU A 390 12.85 10.59 15.45
N GLU A 391 11.79 9.77 15.52
CA GLU A 391 11.81 8.46 16.16
C GLU A 391 11.83 7.31 15.14
N THR A 392 11.20 7.48 13.98
CA THR A 392 11.00 6.40 13.00
C THR A 392 11.52 6.79 11.62
N SER A 393 12.39 5.96 11.04
CA SER A 393 12.90 6.11 9.67
C SER A 393 11.87 5.66 8.62
N LEU A 394 12.07 6.00 7.33
CA LEU A 394 11.20 5.53 6.23
C LEU A 394 11.27 4.01 6.03
N GLU A 395 12.47 3.41 6.14
CA GLU A 395 12.61 1.95 6.05
C GLU A 395 11.84 1.26 7.18
N GLU A 396 11.94 1.77 8.40
CA GLU A 396 11.25 1.22 9.56
C GLU A 396 9.73 1.42 9.46
N ALA A 397 9.25 2.60 9.07
CA ALA A 397 7.83 2.86 8.82
C ALA A 397 7.25 1.92 7.74
N SER A 398 8.04 1.63 6.70
CA SER A 398 7.66 0.67 5.66
C SER A 398 7.58 -0.75 6.20
N PHE A 399 8.57 -1.18 6.98
CA PHE A 399 8.65 -2.53 7.53
C PHE A 399 7.54 -2.79 8.57
N ASP A 400 7.30 -1.83 9.45
CA ASP A 400 6.33 -1.91 10.54
C ASP A 400 4.90 -1.52 10.13
N ALA A 401 4.63 -1.30 8.84
CA ALA A 401 3.31 -0.89 8.33
C ALA A 401 2.17 -1.75 8.89
N TRP A 402 2.37 -3.06 8.95
CA TRP A 402 1.40 -4.06 9.42
C TRP A 402 0.88 -3.83 10.84
N ILE A 403 1.73 -3.32 11.72
CA ILE A 403 1.44 -3.17 13.15
C ILE A 403 1.36 -1.71 13.61
N LYS A 404 1.89 -0.76 12.81
CA LYS A 404 1.88 0.67 13.12
C LYS A 404 0.89 1.43 12.22
N TYR A 405 1.21 1.65 10.94
CA TYR A 405 0.42 2.50 10.04
C TYR A 405 -1.03 2.03 9.88
N TYR A 406 -1.25 0.71 9.75
CA TYR A 406 -2.59 0.12 9.64
C TYR A 406 -3.31 -0.09 10.98
N ARG A 407 -2.63 0.13 12.10
CA ARG A 407 -3.17 0.00 13.47
C ARG A 407 -2.73 1.14 14.37
N PRO A 408 -2.94 2.42 13.97
CA PRO A 408 -2.50 3.55 14.77
C PRO A 408 -3.26 3.61 16.10
N ASP A 409 -2.55 3.97 17.16
CA ASP A 409 -3.10 4.35 18.45
C ASP A 409 -3.04 5.88 18.63
N GLU A 410 -3.43 6.39 19.80
CA GLU A 410 -3.40 7.82 20.11
C GLU A 410 -1.99 8.39 20.21
N ASN A 411 -0.98 7.53 20.40
CA ASN A 411 0.44 7.92 20.46
C ASN A 411 1.13 7.89 19.08
N ALA A 412 0.45 7.44 18.04
CA ALA A 412 1.03 7.30 16.70
C ALA A 412 1.70 8.57 16.16
N LEU A 413 1.19 9.77 16.57
CA LEU A 413 1.79 11.04 16.20
C LEU A 413 3.22 11.22 16.75
N ASN A 414 3.51 10.62 17.91
CA ASN A 414 4.76 10.76 18.64
C ASN A 414 5.84 9.75 18.24
N ASN A 415 5.45 8.59 17.70
CA ASN A 415 6.37 7.50 17.44
C ASN A 415 6.28 6.90 16.02
N GLN A 416 5.50 7.50 15.13
CA GLN A 416 5.33 7.01 13.76
C GLN A 416 5.38 8.12 12.74
N ILE A 417 5.76 7.77 11.52
CA ILE A 417 5.59 8.57 10.31
C ILE A 417 4.76 7.80 9.28
N SER A 418 4.16 8.52 8.35
CA SER A 418 3.57 7.94 7.15
C SER A 418 4.65 7.73 6.10
N TYR A 419 4.82 6.50 5.62
CA TYR A 419 5.69 6.21 4.48
C TYR A 419 5.10 6.74 3.15
N TYR A 420 3.80 7.08 3.11
CA TYR A 420 3.19 7.85 2.03
C TYR A 420 3.71 9.28 2.06
N ASP A 421 3.45 10.02 3.16
CA ASP A 421 3.67 11.48 3.22
C ASP A 421 5.16 11.83 3.24
N LYS A 422 5.97 11.24 4.14
CA LYS A 422 7.42 11.46 4.12
C LYS A 422 8.05 10.85 2.87
N GLY A 423 7.54 9.70 2.41
CA GLY A 423 8.00 9.06 1.18
C GLY A 423 7.76 9.91 -0.06
N GLU A 424 6.60 10.56 -0.17
CA GLU A 424 6.29 11.53 -1.24
C GLU A 424 7.33 12.66 -1.30
N LEU A 425 7.61 13.28 -0.14
CA LEU A 425 8.58 14.39 -0.04
C LEU A 425 10.01 13.94 -0.35
N VAL A 426 10.41 12.74 0.12
CA VAL A 426 11.75 12.20 -0.14
C VAL A 426 11.90 11.82 -1.61
N ASN A 427 10.86 11.28 -2.28
CA ASN A 427 10.90 11.03 -3.72
C ASN A 427 10.92 12.34 -4.54
N MET A 428 10.22 13.40 -4.11
CA MET A 428 10.34 14.74 -4.69
C MET A 428 11.80 15.24 -4.60
N MET A 429 12.40 15.15 -3.40
CA MET A 429 13.79 15.56 -3.17
C MET A 429 14.76 14.74 -4.01
N LEU A 430 14.53 13.44 -4.15
CA LEU A 430 15.37 12.54 -4.96
C LEU A 430 15.28 12.90 -6.44
N ASP A 431 14.08 13.15 -6.99
CA ASP A 431 13.91 13.56 -8.39
C ASP A 431 14.62 14.87 -8.70
N ILE A 432 14.44 15.88 -7.83
CA ILE A 432 15.14 17.18 -8.00
C ILE A 432 16.66 17.01 -7.88
N THR A 433 17.13 16.17 -6.96
CA THR A 433 18.57 15.86 -6.81
C THR A 433 19.14 15.21 -8.06
N ILE A 434 18.45 14.24 -8.66
CA ILE A 434 18.88 13.58 -9.91
C ILE A 434 18.88 14.59 -11.07
N ARG A 435 17.81 15.39 -11.22
CA ARG A 435 17.71 16.44 -12.26
C ARG A 435 18.85 17.44 -12.17
N THR A 436 19.11 17.94 -10.97
CA THR A 436 20.17 18.92 -10.73
C THR A 436 21.55 18.32 -11.00
N ALA A 437 21.82 17.10 -10.50
CA ALA A 437 23.10 16.43 -10.68
C ALA A 437 23.40 16.08 -12.14
N SER A 438 22.38 15.70 -12.90
CA SER A 438 22.51 15.33 -14.33
C SER A 438 22.29 16.52 -15.28
N ASN A 439 22.13 17.74 -14.77
CA ASN A 439 21.75 18.92 -15.55
C ASN A 439 20.49 18.71 -16.43
N GLY A 440 19.49 18.01 -15.89
CA GLY A 440 18.22 17.71 -16.56
C GLY A 440 18.23 16.51 -17.50
N ALA A 441 19.38 15.85 -17.70
CA ALA A 441 19.46 14.69 -18.59
C ALA A 441 18.76 13.45 -18.03
N LYS A 442 18.57 13.38 -16.73
CA LYS A 442 17.96 12.26 -15.99
C LYS A 442 17.01 12.76 -14.89
N SER A 443 16.09 11.88 -14.50
CA SER A 443 15.06 12.14 -13.50
C SER A 443 14.66 10.84 -12.80
N LEU A 444 13.72 10.90 -11.88
CA LEU A 444 13.11 9.72 -11.25
C LEU A 444 12.33 8.87 -12.28
N ASP A 445 11.82 9.48 -13.36
CA ASP A 445 11.21 8.75 -14.48
C ASP A 445 12.19 7.72 -15.07
N ASP A 446 13.50 8.09 -15.18
CA ASP A 446 14.56 7.20 -15.70
C ASP A 446 14.89 6.06 -14.71
N VAL A 447 14.82 6.32 -13.39
CA VAL A 447 15.00 5.28 -12.37
C VAL A 447 13.91 4.21 -12.50
N LEU A 448 12.65 4.64 -12.55
CA LEU A 448 11.52 3.70 -12.68
C LEU A 448 11.52 2.98 -14.02
N ARG A 449 11.85 3.68 -15.12
CA ARG A 449 11.98 3.05 -16.44
C ARG A 449 13.10 2.00 -16.46
N TYR A 450 14.25 2.28 -15.82
CA TYR A 450 15.33 1.30 -15.70
C TYR A 450 14.89 0.05 -14.91
N LEU A 451 14.23 0.23 -13.78
CA LEU A 451 13.70 -0.90 -13.00
C LEU A 451 12.62 -1.69 -13.78
N TYR A 452 11.83 -1.01 -14.59
CA TYR A 452 10.86 -1.67 -15.45
C TYR A 452 11.54 -2.53 -16.53
N GLU A 453 12.55 -1.99 -17.25
CA GLU A 453 13.26 -2.69 -18.33
C GLU A 453 14.22 -3.76 -17.80
N GLU A 454 15.01 -3.44 -16.76
CA GLU A 454 16.12 -4.27 -16.31
C GLU A 454 15.73 -5.26 -15.20
N HIS A 455 14.62 -5.02 -14.51
CA HIS A 455 14.10 -5.94 -13.49
C HIS A 455 12.81 -6.61 -13.94
N TYR A 456 11.69 -5.89 -14.04
CA TYR A 456 10.40 -6.49 -14.34
C TYR A 456 10.39 -7.28 -15.65
N LYS A 457 10.81 -6.69 -16.78
CA LYS A 457 10.84 -7.38 -18.10
C LYS A 457 11.80 -8.57 -18.13
N LYS A 458 12.72 -8.64 -17.19
CA LYS A 458 13.64 -9.78 -17.00
C LYS A 458 13.17 -10.77 -15.93
N GLY A 459 11.94 -10.63 -15.44
CA GLY A 459 11.32 -11.51 -14.44
C GLY A 459 11.96 -11.41 -13.06
N LYS A 460 12.48 -10.23 -12.68
CA LYS A 460 13.15 -9.97 -11.40
C LYS A 460 12.42 -8.89 -10.61
N ASN A 461 12.36 -9.06 -9.31
CA ASN A 461 12.04 -8.01 -8.37
C ASN A 461 13.31 -7.20 -8.03
N TYR A 462 13.17 -6.03 -7.38
CA TYR A 462 14.29 -5.20 -6.98
C TYR A 462 14.44 -5.12 -5.47
N THR A 463 15.68 -4.98 -5.01
CA THR A 463 16.06 -4.82 -3.60
C THR A 463 16.21 -3.33 -3.24
N PRO A 464 16.26 -2.95 -1.93
CA PRO A 464 16.61 -1.58 -1.52
C PRO A 464 17.93 -1.09 -2.13
N GLN A 465 18.92 -1.97 -2.24
CA GLN A 465 20.22 -1.67 -2.84
C GLN A 465 20.14 -1.44 -4.35
N ASP A 466 19.28 -2.18 -5.06
CA ASP A 466 19.06 -1.97 -6.50
C ASP A 466 18.43 -0.61 -6.77
N TYR A 467 17.46 -0.20 -5.93
CA TYR A 467 16.83 1.12 -6.04
C TYR A 467 17.84 2.25 -5.84
N GLN A 468 18.62 2.21 -4.74
CA GLN A 468 19.66 3.20 -4.47
C GLN A 468 20.69 3.27 -5.58
N LYS A 469 21.27 2.14 -6.02
CA LYS A 469 22.26 2.08 -7.10
C LYS A 469 21.71 2.62 -8.42
N THR A 470 20.44 2.36 -8.73
CA THR A 470 19.80 2.89 -9.93
C THR A 470 19.66 4.41 -9.83
N ALA A 471 19.26 4.95 -8.68
CA ALA A 471 19.20 6.38 -8.45
C ALA A 471 20.58 7.04 -8.55
N GLU A 472 21.62 6.43 -7.96
CA GLU A 472 23.03 6.89 -8.06
C GLU A 472 23.54 6.88 -9.51
N MET A 473 23.20 5.83 -10.27
CA MET A 473 23.54 5.75 -11.70
C MET A 473 22.90 6.88 -12.50
N MET A 474 21.64 7.21 -12.23
CA MET A 474 20.95 8.31 -12.90
C MET A 474 21.47 9.68 -12.46
N ALA A 475 21.84 9.84 -11.20
CA ALA A 475 22.45 11.07 -10.69
C ALA A 475 23.93 11.25 -11.13
N GLY A 476 24.62 10.20 -11.55
CA GLY A 476 26.05 10.21 -11.86
C GLY A 476 26.95 10.47 -10.65
N LYS A 477 26.43 10.26 -9.43
CA LYS A 477 27.17 10.45 -8.17
C LYS A 477 26.58 9.55 -7.07
N SER A 478 27.35 9.33 -6.00
CA SER A 478 26.84 8.66 -4.81
C SER A 478 25.71 9.47 -4.15
N LEU A 479 24.68 8.78 -3.71
CA LEU A 479 23.56 9.30 -2.93
C LEU A 479 23.53 8.68 -1.53
N GLU A 480 24.62 8.04 -1.08
CA GLU A 480 24.70 7.36 0.22
C GLU A 480 24.32 8.29 1.38
N ASP A 481 24.79 9.53 1.37
CA ASP A 481 24.44 10.53 2.41
C ASP A 481 22.94 10.85 2.40
N PHE A 482 22.33 10.99 1.22
CA PHE A 482 20.89 11.20 1.07
C PHE A 482 20.08 10.03 1.65
N PHE A 483 20.40 8.80 1.25
CA PHE A 483 19.70 7.61 1.74
C PHE A 483 19.95 7.35 3.22
N SER A 484 21.17 7.60 3.70
CA SER A 484 21.51 7.46 5.11
C SER A 484 20.70 8.40 6.01
N LYS A 485 20.55 9.68 5.62
CA LYS A 485 19.83 10.69 6.40
C LYS A 485 18.31 10.52 6.31
N TYR A 486 17.76 10.45 5.10
CA TYR A 486 16.33 10.64 4.87
C TYR A 486 15.54 9.35 4.74
N VAL A 487 16.20 8.22 4.44
CA VAL A 487 15.57 6.92 4.26
C VAL A 487 15.83 5.98 5.43
N ARG A 488 17.11 5.77 5.80
CA ARG A 488 17.52 4.90 6.91
C ARG A 488 17.60 5.61 8.25
N GLY A 489 17.83 6.92 8.24
CA GLY A 489 17.90 7.77 9.41
C GLY A 489 16.61 8.54 9.65
N THR A 490 16.65 9.32 10.72
CA THR A 490 15.55 10.17 11.18
C THR A 490 15.87 11.66 11.07
N ASP A 491 16.88 12.04 10.29
CA ASP A 491 17.22 13.44 10.08
C ASP A 491 16.05 14.20 9.46
N ASP A 492 15.88 15.45 9.89
CA ASP A 492 14.90 16.34 9.29
C ASP A 492 15.25 16.60 7.81
N ILE A 493 14.23 16.66 6.97
CA ILE A 493 14.41 16.86 5.53
C ILE A 493 14.85 18.31 5.23
N ASP A 494 15.98 18.46 4.55
CA ASP A 494 16.47 19.77 4.08
C ASP A 494 15.96 20.04 2.64
N VAL A 495 14.67 20.38 2.57
CA VAL A 495 14.01 20.64 1.28
C VAL A 495 14.58 21.91 0.63
N ASP A 496 14.87 22.97 1.43
CA ASP A 496 15.34 24.26 0.89
C ASP A 496 16.64 24.12 0.10
N SER A 497 17.63 23.38 0.61
CA SER A 497 18.90 23.19 -0.08
C SER A 497 18.73 22.47 -1.44
N ILE A 498 17.74 21.59 -1.54
CA ILE A 498 17.49 20.78 -2.76
C ILE A 498 16.70 21.59 -3.80
N VAL A 499 15.63 22.30 -3.38
CA VAL A 499 14.78 23.03 -4.33
C VAL A 499 15.46 24.26 -4.93
N LYS A 500 16.52 24.77 -4.28
CA LYS A 500 17.40 25.78 -4.87
C LYS A 500 17.96 25.36 -6.22
N GLY A 501 18.20 24.06 -6.42
CA GLY A 501 18.66 23.52 -7.70
C GLY A 501 17.71 23.78 -8.87
N ILE A 502 16.46 24.03 -8.61
CA ILE A 502 15.40 24.37 -9.61
C ILE A 502 14.88 25.81 -9.45
N GLY A 503 15.60 26.69 -8.75
CA GLY A 503 15.28 28.11 -8.63
C GLY A 503 14.15 28.43 -7.64
N LEU A 504 13.89 27.55 -6.67
CA LEU A 504 12.93 27.77 -5.59
C LEU A 504 13.61 27.95 -4.24
N HIS A 505 12.93 28.64 -3.33
CA HIS A 505 13.22 28.69 -1.91
C HIS A 505 12.02 28.17 -1.12
N LEU A 506 12.28 27.41 -0.06
CA LEU A 506 11.28 27.07 0.94
C LEU A 506 11.23 28.19 1.99
N THR A 507 10.10 28.88 2.08
CA THR A 507 9.86 29.88 3.12
C THR A 507 9.28 29.20 4.37
N ALA A 508 9.64 29.72 5.55
CA ALA A 508 9.20 29.23 6.84
C ALA A 508 8.79 30.43 7.71
N LYS A 509 7.50 30.51 8.04
CA LYS A 509 6.95 31.62 8.85
C LYS A 509 6.33 31.05 10.12
N PRO A 510 6.74 31.52 11.34
CA PRO A 510 6.11 31.08 12.58
C PRO A 510 4.60 31.38 12.56
N ARG A 511 3.80 30.40 12.92
CA ARG A 511 2.35 30.54 13.07
C ARG A 511 2.08 31.14 14.46
N ASP A 512 1.31 32.22 14.54
CA ASP A 512 0.74 32.76 15.79
C ASP A 512 1.65 32.74 17.03
N ALA A 513 2.96 32.94 16.90
CA ALA A 513 3.94 32.85 17.99
C ALA A 513 3.64 33.77 19.20
N GLY A 514 2.83 34.81 19.02
CA GLY A 514 2.40 35.75 20.06
C GLY A 514 1.14 35.36 20.82
N LYS A 515 0.46 34.27 20.42
CA LYS A 515 -0.79 33.81 21.05
C LYS A 515 -0.55 32.63 21.98
N GLY A 516 -1.42 32.50 22.98
CA GLY A 516 -1.41 31.35 23.87
C GLY A 516 -1.67 30.05 23.11
N TYR A 517 -0.98 28.99 23.50
CA TYR A 517 -1.06 27.68 22.86
C TYR A 517 -1.15 26.55 23.89
N ILE A 518 -2.09 25.65 23.73
CA ILE A 518 -2.26 24.46 24.59
C ILE A 518 -1.35 23.33 24.11
N GLY A 519 -1.31 23.08 22.82
CA GLY A 519 -0.53 21.99 22.23
C GLY A 519 -1.21 20.62 22.34
N ALA A 520 -2.54 20.58 22.22
CA ALA A 520 -3.34 19.38 22.17
C ALA A 520 -4.27 19.43 20.96
N ASP A 521 -4.54 18.28 20.36
CA ASP A 521 -5.58 18.14 19.34
C ASP A 521 -6.91 17.88 20.03
N LEU A 522 -7.92 18.68 19.68
CA LEU A 522 -9.22 18.71 20.31
C LEU A 522 -10.30 18.21 19.35
N THR A 523 -11.24 17.45 19.88
CA THR A 523 -12.45 17.01 19.15
C THR A 523 -13.69 17.30 19.98
N GLU A 524 -14.76 17.73 19.32
CA GLU A 524 -16.05 17.93 19.97
C GLU A 524 -17.08 16.99 19.34
N GLN A 525 -17.64 16.09 20.14
CA GLN A 525 -18.65 15.14 19.71
C GLN A 525 -19.83 15.15 20.71
N ASN A 526 -21.06 15.30 20.21
CA ASN A 526 -22.26 15.34 21.03
C ASN A 526 -22.19 16.39 22.18
N GLY A 527 -21.51 17.52 21.92
CA GLY A 527 -21.34 18.60 22.91
C GLY A 527 -20.29 18.30 24.00
N VAL A 528 -19.48 17.26 23.84
CA VAL A 528 -18.36 16.93 24.73
C VAL A 528 -17.05 17.27 24.01
N LEU A 529 -16.32 18.25 24.57
CA LEU A 529 -14.99 18.64 24.11
C LEU A 529 -13.93 17.73 24.75
N SER A 530 -13.18 16.99 23.96
CA SER A 530 -12.18 16.04 24.46
C SER A 530 -10.83 16.23 23.77
N ILE A 531 -9.76 15.85 24.47
CA ILE A 531 -8.41 15.76 23.90
C ILE A 531 -8.30 14.43 23.13
N ARG A 532 -8.00 14.52 21.84
CA ARG A 532 -7.86 13.37 20.96
C ARG A 532 -6.44 12.80 20.98
N PHE A 533 -5.43 13.68 20.90
CA PHE A 533 -4.00 13.33 21.07
C PHE A 533 -3.18 14.56 21.45
N ILE A 534 -1.97 14.29 21.98
CA ILE A 534 -1.06 15.31 22.48
C ILE A 534 0.33 15.08 21.86
N PRO A 535 0.83 16.01 21.02
CA PRO A 535 2.18 15.93 20.49
C PRO A 535 3.23 16.08 21.61
N ALA A 536 4.26 15.26 21.58
CA ALA A 536 5.40 15.37 22.49
C ALA A 536 6.09 16.74 22.35
N GLY A 537 6.60 17.27 23.47
CA GLY A 537 7.27 18.56 23.53
C GLY A 537 6.33 19.78 23.48
N THR A 538 5.01 19.56 23.55
CA THR A 538 4.02 20.63 23.64
C THR A 538 3.69 20.97 25.11
N PRO A 539 3.13 22.16 25.40
CA PRO A 539 2.71 22.50 26.75
C PRO A 539 1.76 21.50 27.39
N ALA A 540 0.80 20.96 26.63
CA ALA A 540 -0.14 19.94 27.10
C ALA A 540 0.57 18.66 27.54
N TYR A 541 1.57 18.22 26.75
CA TYR A 541 2.37 17.04 27.05
C TYR A 541 3.18 17.22 28.35
N GLU A 542 3.89 18.34 28.46
CA GLU A 542 4.79 18.61 29.57
C GLU A 542 4.05 18.88 30.90
N GLN A 543 2.81 19.36 30.85
CA GLN A 543 2.04 19.74 32.04
C GLN A 543 0.94 18.71 32.39
N GLY A 544 0.93 17.56 31.72
CA GLY A 544 0.16 16.39 32.16
C GLY A 544 -1.33 16.43 31.83
N LEU A 545 -1.75 17.13 30.77
CA LEU A 545 -3.01 16.84 30.12
C LEU A 545 -2.93 15.45 29.46
N ASN A 546 -4.03 14.73 29.39
CA ASN A 546 -4.07 13.39 28.82
C ASN A 546 -5.06 13.29 27.66
N THR A 547 -4.77 12.41 26.73
CA THR A 547 -5.74 11.92 25.75
C THR A 547 -6.96 11.38 26.48
N GLY A 548 -8.17 11.74 26.01
CA GLY A 548 -9.44 11.39 26.63
C GLY A 548 -9.91 12.36 27.74
N ASP A 549 -9.10 13.34 28.17
CA ASP A 549 -9.56 14.38 29.07
C ASP A 549 -10.72 15.17 28.42
N GLN A 550 -11.85 15.26 29.11
CA GLN A 550 -12.99 16.05 28.66
C GLN A 550 -12.89 17.45 29.31
N ILE A 551 -12.75 18.48 28.49
CA ILE A 551 -12.61 19.86 29.00
C ILE A 551 -14.00 20.47 29.12
N VAL A 552 -14.46 20.70 30.35
CA VAL A 552 -15.81 21.24 30.63
C VAL A 552 -15.81 22.73 30.92
N ALA A 553 -14.70 23.25 31.46
CA ALA A 553 -14.55 24.71 31.72
C ALA A 553 -13.09 25.14 31.64
N VAL A 554 -12.89 26.43 31.35
CA VAL A 554 -11.64 27.16 31.49
C VAL A 554 -11.87 28.41 32.32
N ASP A 555 -11.09 28.60 33.38
CA ASP A 555 -11.21 29.70 34.36
C ASP A 555 -12.66 29.88 34.89
N GLY A 556 -13.38 28.77 35.06
CA GLY A 556 -14.77 28.75 35.53
C GLY A 556 -15.82 28.97 34.43
N TYR A 557 -15.44 29.30 33.21
CA TYR A 557 -16.37 29.45 32.09
C TYR A 557 -16.60 28.13 31.41
N ARG A 558 -17.87 27.77 31.22
CA ARG A 558 -18.23 26.60 30.40
C ARG A 558 -17.64 26.74 28.99
N THR A 559 -17.02 25.68 28.50
CA THR A 559 -16.31 25.75 27.22
C THR A 559 -16.83 24.73 26.19
N ASN A 560 -16.63 25.07 24.92
CA ASN A 560 -16.68 24.23 23.76
C ASN A 560 -15.44 24.53 22.90
N GLN A 561 -15.26 23.85 21.79
CA GLN A 561 -14.06 24.00 20.97
C GLN A 561 -13.86 25.45 20.47
N THR A 562 -14.92 26.08 19.96
CA THR A 562 -14.85 27.46 19.43
C THR A 562 -14.54 28.45 20.52
N PHE A 563 -15.24 28.39 21.67
CA PHE A 563 -14.99 29.28 22.79
C PHE A 563 -13.57 29.12 23.33
N LEU A 564 -13.11 27.87 23.51
CA LEU A 564 -11.77 27.60 24.02
C LEU A 564 -10.69 28.16 23.10
N GLN A 565 -10.79 27.95 21.78
CA GLN A 565 -9.84 28.49 20.81
C GLN A 565 -9.77 30.01 20.86
N GLY A 566 -10.92 30.71 20.91
CA GLY A 566 -10.97 32.16 21.06
C GLY A 566 -10.35 32.63 22.38
N TYR A 567 -10.77 32.00 23.49
CA TYR A 567 -10.34 32.35 24.84
C TYR A 567 -8.82 32.21 25.02
N ILE A 568 -8.22 31.14 24.48
CA ILE A 568 -6.77 30.92 24.51
C ILE A 568 -6.05 31.86 23.53
N GLY A 569 -6.64 32.11 22.36
CA GLY A 569 -6.05 32.98 21.33
C GLY A 569 -5.93 34.46 21.74
N GLU A 570 -6.72 34.93 22.72
CA GLU A 570 -6.61 36.26 23.30
C GLU A 570 -5.49 36.41 24.36
N ARG A 571 -4.87 35.29 24.75
CA ARG A 571 -3.83 35.22 25.77
C ARG A 571 -2.45 35.12 25.15
N LYS A 572 -1.44 35.28 25.99
CA LYS A 572 -0.03 35.22 25.60
C LYS A 572 0.65 33.98 26.15
N PRO A 573 1.75 33.53 25.53
CA PRO A 573 2.63 32.55 26.15
C PRO A 573 3.08 32.98 27.54
N GLY A 574 2.99 32.09 28.52
CA GLY A 574 3.27 32.32 29.93
C GLY A 574 2.04 32.66 30.78
N ASP A 575 0.90 33.02 30.17
CA ASP A 575 -0.34 33.22 30.91
C ASP A 575 -0.82 31.90 31.51
N LYS A 576 -1.38 31.98 32.74
CA LYS A 576 -1.95 30.82 33.43
C LYS A 576 -3.45 30.76 33.20
N VAL A 577 -3.96 29.56 33.01
CA VAL A 577 -5.39 29.24 32.95
C VAL A 577 -5.67 28.02 33.81
N LYS A 578 -6.89 27.87 34.25
CA LYS A 578 -7.35 26.71 35.02
C LYS A 578 -8.36 25.93 34.22
N PHE A 579 -8.01 24.72 33.83
CA PHE A 579 -8.94 23.78 33.19
C PHE A 579 -9.72 23.00 34.24
N THR A 580 -11.04 22.90 34.07
CA THR A 580 -11.85 21.91 34.75
C THR A 580 -12.11 20.79 33.76
N ILE A 581 -11.68 19.58 34.11
CA ILE A 581 -11.74 18.41 33.23
C ILE A 581 -12.40 17.21 33.91
N PHE A 582 -13.00 16.32 33.12
CA PHE A 582 -13.22 14.95 33.55
C PHE A 582 -12.09 14.07 33.03
N ARG A 583 -11.47 13.30 33.95
CA ARG A 583 -10.52 12.23 33.66
C ARG A 583 -10.95 10.99 34.41
N PHE A 584 -11.27 9.90 33.68
CA PHE A 584 -11.84 8.68 34.25
C PHE A 584 -13.07 8.96 35.15
N ASP A 585 -14.01 9.77 34.65
CA ASP A 585 -15.25 10.19 35.32
C ASP A 585 -15.05 10.96 36.65
N LYS A 586 -13.82 11.41 36.91
CA LYS A 586 -13.50 12.25 38.07
C LYS A 586 -13.25 13.68 37.63
N LEU A 587 -14.00 14.60 38.22
CA LEU A 587 -13.78 16.03 38.03
C LEU A 587 -12.44 16.43 38.66
N ARG A 588 -11.65 17.17 37.91
CA ARG A 588 -10.34 17.71 38.34
C ARG A 588 -10.18 19.13 37.86
N GLU A 589 -9.43 19.90 38.63
CA GLU A 589 -8.89 21.18 38.19
C GLU A 589 -7.41 21.01 37.88
N VAL A 590 -6.97 21.60 36.77
CA VAL A 590 -5.60 21.56 36.29
C VAL A 590 -5.16 23.00 36.05
N GLU A 591 -4.18 23.50 36.84
CA GLU A 591 -3.49 24.74 36.52
C GLU A 591 -2.58 24.52 35.33
N PHE A 592 -2.64 25.40 34.35
CA PHE A 592 -1.96 25.24 33.09
C PHE A 592 -1.33 26.55 32.63
N THR A 593 -0.06 26.51 32.25
CA THR A 593 0.65 27.66 31.70
C THR A 593 0.69 27.55 30.17
N LEU A 594 0.12 28.50 29.48
CA LEU A 594 0.09 28.52 28.01
C LEU A 594 1.51 28.67 27.46
N GLY A 595 1.81 27.90 26.41
CA GLY A 595 3.07 28.02 25.66
C GLY A 595 2.92 28.89 24.42
N ALA A 596 4.00 29.01 23.66
CA ALA A 596 3.98 29.55 22.31
C ALA A 596 3.71 28.45 21.28
N ASP A 597 2.93 28.76 20.25
CA ASP A 597 2.80 27.91 19.08
C ASP A 597 4.12 27.91 18.30
N LYS A 598 4.76 26.74 18.22
CA LYS A 598 6.03 26.57 17.51
C LYS A 598 5.84 26.06 16.07
N ARG A 599 4.60 25.87 15.63
CA ARG A 599 4.33 25.43 14.27
C ARG A 599 4.76 26.47 13.26
N ILE A 600 5.20 26.00 12.13
CA ILE A 600 5.73 26.80 11.03
C ILE A 600 4.82 26.61 9.82
N ASP A 601 4.39 27.70 9.23
CA ASP A 601 3.75 27.69 7.91
C ASP A 601 4.84 27.72 6.83
N TYR A 602 4.81 26.73 5.95
CA TYR A 602 5.77 26.61 4.86
C TYR A 602 5.15 27.09 3.54
N GLY A 603 6.00 27.58 2.65
CA GLY A 603 5.61 27.97 1.30
C GLY A 603 6.81 27.92 0.36
N PHE A 604 6.56 27.95 -0.94
CA PHE A 604 7.62 28.06 -1.93
C PHE A 604 7.59 29.44 -2.59
N GLU A 605 8.75 30.05 -2.74
CA GLU A 605 8.96 31.30 -3.45
C GLU A 605 10.05 31.12 -4.51
N MET A 606 9.97 31.87 -5.59
CA MET A 606 11.04 31.87 -6.60
C MET A 606 12.27 32.59 -6.07
N ALA A 607 13.46 32.06 -6.39
CA ALA A 607 14.69 32.78 -6.20
C ALA A 607 14.75 34.00 -7.13
N ALA A 608 14.93 35.18 -6.58
CA ALA A 608 14.98 36.41 -7.36
C ALA A 608 16.14 36.43 -8.39
N ASP A 609 17.19 35.66 -8.11
CA ASP A 609 18.41 35.49 -8.89
C ASP A 609 18.48 34.13 -9.61
N ALA A 610 17.35 33.46 -9.81
CA ALA A 610 17.30 32.16 -10.48
C ALA A 610 17.97 32.21 -11.86
N THR A 611 18.94 31.35 -12.06
CA THR A 611 19.68 31.21 -13.32
C THR A 611 18.82 30.61 -14.43
N ASP A 612 19.25 30.76 -15.67
CA ASP A 612 18.53 30.16 -16.82
C ASP A 612 18.53 28.62 -16.74
N ASP A 613 19.57 28.00 -16.22
CA ASP A 613 19.60 26.56 -15.99
C ASP A 613 18.57 26.12 -14.93
N GLN A 614 18.45 26.85 -13.83
CA GLN A 614 17.43 26.57 -12.81
C GLN A 614 16.01 26.72 -13.37
N LYS A 615 15.74 27.78 -14.15
CA LYS A 615 14.46 27.98 -14.84
C LYS A 615 14.16 26.85 -15.81
N ARG A 616 15.15 26.39 -16.56
CA ARG A 616 15.02 25.25 -17.46
C ARG A 616 14.71 23.97 -16.68
N LEU A 617 15.42 23.67 -15.59
CA LEU A 617 15.16 22.50 -14.73
C LEU A 617 13.78 22.53 -14.10
N TYR A 618 13.30 23.70 -13.64
CA TYR A 618 11.95 23.85 -13.15
C TYR A 618 10.91 23.55 -14.24
N LYS A 619 11.12 24.08 -15.44
CA LYS A 619 10.23 23.83 -16.59
C LYS A 619 10.21 22.36 -16.98
N ASP A 620 11.35 21.69 -16.97
CA ASP A 620 11.47 20.26 -17.26
C ASP A 620 10.76 19.41 -16.17
N TYR A 621 10.81 19.88 -14.92
CA TYR A 621 10.17 19.22 -13.78
C TYR A 621 8.65 19.34 -13.81
N LEU A 622 8.13 20.58 -13.84
CA LEU A 622 6.70 20.88 -13.68
C LEU A 622 5.99 21.25 -14.99
N ARG A 623 6.68 21.28 -16.11
CA ARG A 623 6.15 21.75 -17.40
C ARG A 623 5.46 23.12 -17.28
N ALA A 624 6.02 23.99 -16.47
CA ALA A 624 5.59 25.36 -16.26
C ALA A 624 6.79 26.30 -16.26
N ASP A 625 6.59 27.54 -16.68
CA ASP A 625 7.63 28.55 -16.57
C ASP A 625 7.72 29.05 -15.12
N LEU A 626 8.93 29.13 -14.60
CA LEU A 626 9.21 29.75 -13.30
C LEU A 626 8.93 31.26 -13.41
N LYS A 627 7.87 31.75 -12.77
CA LYS A 627 7.38 33.14 -12.86
C LYS A 627 7.42 33.83 -11.52
#